data_cae24925386ca64d5ee35d4532114e15
#
_entry.id   cae24925386ca64d5ee35d4532114e15
#
_cell.length_a   1.000
_cell.length_b   1.000
_cell.length_c   1.000
_cell.angle_alpha   90.00
_cell.angle_beta   90.00
_cell.angle_gamma   90.00
#
_symmetry.space_group_name_H-M   'P 1'
#
loop_
_entity.id
_entity.type
_entity.pdbx_description
1 polymer ?
#
loop_
_entity_poly.entity_id
_entity_poly.type
_entity_poly.pdbx_seq_one_letter_code
_entity_poly.pdbx_strand_id
1 'polypeptide(L)'
;MNAKVEVVGIGSCTVDYFAIVPRLLGPEEKINATRMEIHAGGVTANNLTQVARLGTSTGWLGLIGDDENGRIIQKAFTEDGMDLSGIEVVRGEHSSLTWIPVDASGERCIYMFPNVTGKISVHQVLARFAQQIQSAKHFHTEASQLPIAPVKQAMQVAHDAKVRVIFDLDVAPSFFAAANLGTQEELCSALRLADVLKPCKAAARELTGEADYERIARQLLGLGPKIVALTLGADGCIIASSEKIAHVPALKVEVVDTTGAGDAFMGGLSYGLLQGWDFERVGLFANACAALCCTRVGARAMAKRDEVMALIKAQAPKGAPTF
;
A
#
# COMPACT_ATOMS: atom_id res chain seq x y z
N MET A 1 17.34 3.77 -24.64
CA MET A 1 15.88 3.53 -24.47
C MET A 1 15.69 3.24 -22.99
N ASN A 2 14.98 4.10 -22.25
CA ASN A 2 14.65 3.80 -20.85
C ASN A 2 13.84 2.50 -20.80
N ALA A 3 14.22 1.58 -19.93
CA ALA A 3 13.46 0.35 -19.73
C ALA A 3 12.01 0.73 -19.39
N LYS A 4 11.05 0.03 -20.00
CA LYS A 4 9.62 0.29 -19.76
C LYS A 4 9.31 -0.03 -18.29
N VAL A 5 8.75 0.93 -17.56
CA VAL A 5 8.31 0.73 -16.17
C VAL A 5 7.11 -0.23 -16.17
N GLU A 6 7.22 -1.35 -15.43
CA GLU A 6 6.19 -2.40 -15.44
C GLU A 6 5.06 -2.13 -14.46
N VAL A 7 5.36 -1.49 -13.33
CA VAL A 7 4.39 -1.20 -12.27
C VAL A 7 4.47 0.27 -11.90
N VAL A 8 3.36 0.97 -12.00
CA VAL A 8 3.27 2.38 -11.58
C VAL A 8 2.15 2.56 -10.56
N GLY A 9 2.20 3.66 -9.80
CA GLY A 9 1.12 3.93 -8.85
C GLY A 9 0.93 5.41 -8.56
N ILE A 10 -0.31 5.76 -8.23
CA ILE A 10 -0.73 7.05 -7.68
C ILE A 10 -1.35 6.80 -6.32
N GLY A 11 -0.86 7.46 -5.28
CA GLY A 11 -1.36 7.31 -3.92
C GLY A 11 -0.46 8.02 -2.94
N SER A 12 -0.60 7.72 -1.65
CA SER A 12 0.19 8.34 -0.60
C SER A 12 1.69 8.05 -0.76
N CYS A 13 2.45 9.10 -0.55
CA CYS A 13 3.90 9.11 -0.45
C CYS A 13 4.26 10.17 0.59
N THR A 14 4.76 9.76 1.74
CA THR A 14 4.94 10.62 2.91
C THR A 14 6.35 10.53 3.46
N VAL A 15 6.66 11.47 4.35
CA VAL A 15 7.76 11.29 5.31
C VAL A 15 7.15 11.12 6.70
N ASP A 16 7.42 9.98 7.32
CA ASP A 16 6.88 9.62 8.63
C ASP A 16 7.85 10.06 9.73
N TYR A 17 7.36 10.90 10.62
CA TYR A 17 8.07 11.39 11.80
C TYR A 17 7.58 10.65 13.04
N PHE A 18 8.34 9.69 13.50
CA PHE A 18 8.04 8.96 14.73
C PHE A 18 8.62 9.71 15.94
N ALA A 19 7.76 10.07 16.90
CA ALA A 19 8.17 10.61 18.17
C ALA A 19 8.00 9.52 19.25
N ILE A 20 9.11 8.96 19.74
CA ILE A 20 9.05 7.98 20.82
C ILE A 20 8.87 8.74 22.14
N VAL A 21 7.75 8.49 22.80
CA VAL A 21 7.32 9.20 24.01
C VAL A 21 7.08 8.22 25.16
N PRO A 22 7.20 8.64 26.41
CA PRO A 22 6.87 7.78 27.57
C PRO A 22 5.39 7.37 27.63
N ARG A 23 4.48 8.24 27.16
CA ARG A 23 3.03 8.01 27.00
C ARG A 23 2.43 8.97 25.98
N LEU A 24 1.27 8.63 25.44
CA LEU A 24 0.49 9.56 24.63
C LEU A 24 -0.10 10.67 25.53
N LEU A 25 -0.26 11.86 24.96
CA LEU A 25 -0.72 13.05 25.69
C LEU A 25 -2.23 13.29 25.52
N GLY A 26 -2.87 13.74 26.59
CA GLY A 26 -4.15 14.40 26.54
C GLY A 26 -4.01 15.91 26.26
N PRO A 27 -5.16 16.63 26.18
CA PRO A 27 -5.17 18.09 25.99
C PRO A 27 -4.35 18.80 27.07
N GLU A 28 -3.66 19.90 26.67
CA GLU A 28 -2.88 20.79 27.54
C GLU A 28 -1.65 20.19 28.21
N GLU A 29 -1.36 18.92 27.98
CA GLU A 29 -0.18 18.24 28.55
C GLU A 29 1.09 18.49 27.72
N LYS A 30 2.24 18.38 28.38
CA LYS A 30 3.57 18.49 27.77
C LYS A 30 4.45 17.34 28.24
N ILE A 31 5.28 16.81 27.35
CA ILE A 31 6.23 15.76 27.67
C ILE A 31 7.48 15.90 26.78
N ASN A 32 8.63 15.49 27.28
CA ASN A 32 9.81 15.36 26.45
C ASN A 32 9.78 14.02 25.72
N ALA A 33 9.85 14.05 24.37
CA ALA A 33 10.12 12.85 23.61
C ALA A 33 11.53 12.33 23.89
N THR A 34 11.71 11.02 23.89
CA THR A 34 13.01 10.37 24.15
C THR A 34 13.83 10.24 22.87
N ARG A 35 13.17 10.08 21.72
CA ARG A 35 13.84 9.90 20.42
C ARG A 35 12.88 10.32 19.29
N MET A 36 13.45 10.80 18.19
CA MET A 36 12.74 11.01 16.94
C MET A 36 13.39 10.18 15.84
N GLU A 37 12.57 9.55 15.01
CA GLU A 37 12.99 8.84 13.81
C GLU A 37 12.24 9.39 12.60
N ILE A 38 12.91 9.43 11.45
CA ILE A 38 12.35 9.96 10.20
C ILE A 38 12.53 8.90 9.12
N HIS A 39 11.42 8.47 8.53
CA HIS A 39 11.40 7.45 7.50
C HIS A 39 10.55 7.89 6.31
N ALA A 40 10.94 7.49 5.09
CA ALA A 40 10.03 7.59 3.96
C ALA A 40 8.92 6.55 4.11
N GLY A 41 7.68 6.91 3.78
CA GLY A 41 6.49 6.09 3.97
C GLY A 41 5.41 6.38 2.92
N GLY A 42 4.17 6.04 3.26
CA GLY A 42 2.98 6.14 2.42
C GLY A 42 2.62 4.80 1.74
N VAL A 43 1.36 4.42 1.82
CA VAL A 43 0.84 3.11 1.42
C VAL A 43 1.26 2.74 -0.01
N THR A 44 0.90 3.56 -1.01
CA THR A 44 1.26 3.27 -2.40
C THR A 44 2.78 3.29 -2.62
N ALA A 45 3.51 4.24 -2.01
CA ALA A 45 4.96 4.29 -2.12
C ALA A 45 5.62 3.04 -1.51
N ASN A 46 5.12 2.53 -0.39
CA ASN A 46 5.60 1.31 0.25
C ASN A 46 5.30 0.07 -0.61
N ASN A 47 4.07 -0.04 -1.15
CA ASN A 47 3.70 -1.13 -2.07
C ASN A 47 4.66 -1.20 -3.26
N LEU A 48 4.94 -0.06 -3.90
CA LEU A 48 5.85 0.04 -5.04
C LEU A 48 7.30 -0.28 -4.65
N THR A 49 7.75 0.19 -3.49
CA THR A 49 9.08 -0.13 -2.95
C THR A 49 9.24 -1.65 -2.76
N GLN A 50 8.22 -2.34 -2.21
CA GLN A 50 8.30 -3.79 -2.09
C GLN A 50 8.44 -4.45 -3.47
N VAL A 51 7.65 -4.04 -4.47
CA VAL A 51 7.74 -4.57 -5.84
C VAL A 51 9.11 -4.29 -6.46
N ALA A 52 9.69 -3.09 -6.24
CA ALA A 52 11.02 -2.72 -6.72
C ALA A 52 12.11 -3.63 -6.13
N ARG A 53 12.08 -3.85 -4.80
CA ARG A 53 13.04 -4.72 -4.10
C ARG A 53 12.91 -6.20 -4.47
N LEU A 54 11.79 -6.60 -5.07
CA LEU A 54 11.60 -7.92 -5.66
C LEU A 54 12.16 -8.02 -7.09
N GLY A 55 12.68 -6.92 -7.65
CA GLY A 55 13.37 -6.87 -8.94
C GLY A 55 12.50 -6.44 -10.13
N THR A 56 11.33 -5.87 -9.89
CA THR A 56 10.45 -5.32 -10.95
C THR A 56 10.66 -3.81 -11.08
N SER A 57 10.67 -3.29 -12.30
CA SER A 57 10.77 -1.85 -12.54
C SER A 57 9.48 -1.13 -12.10
N THR A 58 9.61 -0.15 -11.20
CA THR A 58 8.49 0.58 -10.61
C THR A 58 8.67 2.08 -10.72
N GLY A 59 7.56 2.84 -10.72
CA GLY A 59 7.55 4.29 -10.65
C GLY A 59 6.35 4.81 -9.86
N TRP A 60 6.57 5.81 -9.01
CA TRP A 60 5.50 6.53 -8.35
C TRP A 60 5.16 7.79 -9.15
N LEU A 61 3.85 8.05 -9.33
CA LEU A 61 3.32 9.18 -10.09
C LEU A 61 2.59 10.12 -9.14
N GLY A 62 3.04 11.35 -9.03
CA GLY A 62 2.40 12.30 -8.12
C GLY A 62 3.20 13.57 -7.86
N LEU A 63 2.76 14.32 -6.85
CA LEU A 63 3.27 15.64 -6.51
C LEU A 63 4.04 15.59 -5.20
N ILE A 64 5.19 16.24 -5.17
CA ILE A 64 5.96 16.54 -3.96
C ILE A 64 6.30 18.03 -3.91
N GLY A 65 6.62 18.55 -2.73
CA GLY A 65 7.11 19.91 -2.55
C GLY A 65 8.61 20.03 -2.87
N ASP A 66 9.10 21.25 -3.00
CA ASP A 66 10.54 21.57 -3.12
C ASP A 66 11.25 21.70 -1.75
N ASP A 67 10.74 20.99 -0.75
CA ASP A 67 11.18 21.00 0.64
C ASP A 67 12.11 19.81 0.98
N GLU A 68 12.53 19.73 2.25
CA GLU A 68 13.39 18.63 2.75
C GLU A 68 12.70 17.26 2.64
N ASN A 69 11.39 17.19 2.90
CA ASN A 69 10.63 15.96 2.76
C ASN A 69 10.62 15.46 1.31
N GLY A 70 10.49 16.37 0.33
CA GLY A 70 10.60 16.03 -1.09
C GLY A 70 11.96 15.44 -1.43
N ARG A 71 13.05 15.97 -0.85
CA ARG A 71 14.41 15.41 -1.03
C ARG A 71 14.54 14.01 -0.39
N ILE A 72 13.97 13.80 0.81
CA ILE A 72 13.96 12.49 1.48
C ILE A 72 13.23 11.45 0.61
N ILE A 73 12.06 11.80 0.07
CA ILE A 73 11.26 10.93 -0.81
C ILE A 73 12.06 10.54 -2.06
N GLN A 74 12.62 11.51 -2.79
CA GLN A 74 13.37 11.26 -4.02
C GLN A 74 14.63 10.40 -3.75
N LYS A 75 15.34 10.68 -2.64
CA LYS A 75 16.48 9.89 -2.23
C LYS A 75 16.09 8.43 -1.97
N ALA A 76 15.02 8.20 -1.20
CA ALA A 76 14.55 6.86 -0.89
C ALA A 76 14.17 6.07 -2.15
N PHE A 77 13.46 6.70 -3.11
CA PHE A 77 13.11 6.07 -4.37
C PHE A 77 14.35 5.77 -5.23
N THR A 78 15.34 6.66 -5.23
CA THR A 78 16.62 6.45 -5.94
C THR A 78 17.36 5.24 -5.36
N GLU A 79 17.42 5.11 -4.03
CA GLU A 79 18.06 3.99 -3.34
C GLU A 79 17.36 2.66 -3.62
N ASP A 80 16.05 2.67 -3.83
CA ASP A 80 15.24 1.52 -4.20
C ASP A 80 15.22 1.25 -5.73
N GLY A 81 15.93 2.05 -6.54
CA GLY A 81 16.02 1.90 -7.99
C GLY A 81 14.73 2.18 -8.75
N MET A 82 13.83 2.99 -8.15
CA MET A 82 12.55 3.35 -8.77
C MET A 82 12.71 4.46 -9.80
N ASP A 83 11.83 4.47 -10.80
CA ASP A 83 11.74 5.54 -11.80
C ASP A 83 11.16 6.82 -11.18
N LEU A 84 11.88 7.94 -11.34
CA LEU A 84 11.48 9.24 -10.80
C LEU A 84 10.76 10.12 -11.84
N SER A 85 10.60 9.69 -13.08
CA SER A 85 10.06 10.50 -14.17
C SER A 85 8.60 10.92 -13.97
N GLY A 86 7.88 10.22 -13.10
CA GLY A 86 6.50 10.52 -12.71
C GLY A 86 6.37 11.50 -11.54
N ILE A 87 7.48 11.97 -10.97
CA ILE A 87 7.45 12.91 -9.85
C ILE A 87 7.39 14.35 -10.40
N GLU A 88 6.39 15.09 -9.96
CA GLU A 88 6.29 16.54 -10.21
C GLU A 88 6.63 17.30 -8.92
N VAL A 89 7.70 18.11 -8.98
CA VAL A 89 8.11 18.96 -7.84
C VAL A 89 7.40 20.31 -7.96
N VAL A 90 6.57 20.64 -6.98
CA VAL A 90 5.76 21.86 -6.93
C VAL A 90 6.45 22.90 -6.06
N ARG A 91 6.83 24.03 -6.67
CA ARG A 91 7.56 25.13 -6.00
C ARG A 91 6.73 25.78 -4.89
N GLY A 92 7.37 25.99 -3.73
CA GLY A 92 6.77 26.68 -2.58
C GLY A 92 5.72 25.85 -1.84
N GLU A 93 5.53 24.60 -2.23
CA GLU A 93 4.62 23.67 -1.55
C GLU A 93 5.39 22.73 -0.62
N HIS A 94 4.67 22.17 0.35
CA HIS A 94 5.19 21.15 1.26
C HIS A 94 4.82 19.76 0.79
N SER A 95 5.78 18.85 0.88
CA SER A 95 5.55 17.42 0.67
C SER A 95 4.71 16.83 1.81
N SER A 96 4.03 15.72 1.54
CA SER A 96 3.26 15.01 2.54
C SER A 96 4.12 14.55 3.71
N LEU A 97 3.58 14.65 4.91
CA LEU A 97 4.21 14.10 6.12
C LEU A 97 3.16 13.45 7.03
N THR A 98 3.64 12.54 7.88
CA THR A 98 2.84 11.92 8.92
C THR A 98 3.56 12.09 10.26
N TRP A 99 2.86 12.55 11.29
CA TRP A 99 3.38 12.67 12.65
C TRP A 99 2.83 11.54 13.52
N ILE A 100 3.72 10.73 14.09
CA ILE A 100 3.35 9.47 14.76
C ILE A 100 4.01 9.41 16.14
N PRO A 101 3.39 9.96 17.19
CA PRO A 101 3.82 9.67 18.55
C PRO A 101 3.52 8.21 18.89
N VAL A 102 4.53 7.51 19.42
CA VAL A 102 4.47 6.10 19.84
C VAL A 102 4.93 6.00 21.29
N ASP A 103 4.13 5.41 22.16
CA ASP A 103 4.46 5.24 23.57
C ASP A 103 5.20 3.94 23.87
N ALA A 104 5.59 3.77 25.15
CA ALA A 104 6.33 2.62 25.62
C ALA A 104 5.57 1.27 25.50
N SER A 105 4.23 1.30 25.33
CA SER A 105 3.40 0.11 25.10
C SER A 105 3.29 -0.23 23.61
N GLY A 106 3.75 0.66 22.71
CA GLY A 106 3.58 0.56 21.26
C GLY A 106 2.27 1.14 20.75
N GLU A 107 1.44 1.74 21.62
CA GLU A 107 0.26 2.48 21.18
C GLU A 107 0.66 3.79 20.49
N ARG A 108 -0.13 4.19 19.48
CA ARG A 108 0.19 5.35 18.65
C ARG A 108 -1.03 6.13 18.20
N CYS A 109 -0.82 7.42 17.96
CA CYS A 109 -1.71 8.27 17.20
C CYS A 109 -1.07 8.61 15.86
N ILE A 110 -1.88 8.81 14.81
CA ILE A 110 -1.37 9.13 13.48
C ILE A 110 -2.03 10.43 13.00
N TYR A 111 -1.22 11.46 12.79
CA TYR A 111 -1.64 12.72 12.21
C TYR A 111 -1.12 12.81 10.78
N MET A 112 -2.02 12.80 9.80
CA MET A 112 -1.67 12.84 8.38
C MET A 112 -1.79 14.27 7.84
N PHE A 113 -0.76 14.70 7.13
CA PHE A 113 -0.69 15.98 6.42
C PHE A 113 -0.43 15.70 4.93
N PRO A 114 -1.49 15.50 4.11
CA PRO A 114 -1.32 15.18 2.70
C PRO A 114 -0.62 16.27 1.89
N ASN A 115 -0.73 17.53 2.30
CA ASN A 115 -0.09 18.67 1.66
C ASN A 115 -0.26 18.64 0.13
N VAL A 116 0.81 18.85 -0.65
CA VAL A 116 0.72 18.88 -2.12
C VAL A 116 0.35 17.53 -2.74
N THR A 117 0.74 16.43 -2.11
CA THR A 117 0.38 15.09 -2.60
C THR A 117 -1.15 14.89 -2.66
N GLY A 118 -1.87 15.42 -1.68
CA GLY A 118 -3.34 15.42 -1.66
C GLY A 118 -4.00 16.41 -2.63
N LYS A 119 -3.23 17.28 -3.28
CA LYS A 119 -3.74 18.27 -4.25
C LYS A 119 -3.74 17.77 -5.70
N ILE A 120 -3.38 16.50 -5.94
CA ILE A 120 -3.46 15.91 -7.28
C ILE A 120 -4.87 16.07 -7.85
N SER A 121 -4.95 16.46 -9.11
CA SER A 121 -6.22 16.74 -9.80
C SER A 121 -6.48 15.75 -10.95
N VAL A 122 -7.74 15.61 -11.34
CA VAL A 122 -8.15 14.83 -12.53
C VAL A 122 -7.42 15.31 -13.78
N HIS A 123 -7.24 16.63 -13.93
CA HIS A 123 -6.50 17.21 -15.07
C HIS A 123 -5.04 16.72 -15.10
N GLN A 124 -4.35 16.72 -13.95
CA GLN A 124 -2.96 16.24 -13.89
C GLN A 124 -2.87 14.74 -14.21
N VAL A 125 -3.81 13.92 -13.73
CA VAL A 125 -3.87 12.50 -14.10
C VAL A 125 -3.92 12.33 -15.60
N LEU A 126 -4.81 13.05 -16.28
CA LEU A 126 -4.98 12.93 -17.72
C LEU A 126 -3.83 13.54 -18.53
N ALA A 127 -3.32 14.71 -18.12
CA ALA A 127 -2.32 15.45 -18.88
C ALA A 127 -0.89 14.94 -18.64
N ARG A 128 -0.60 14.41 -17.46
CA ARG A 128 0.79 14.10 -17.04
C ARG A 128 1.05 12.61 -16.86
N PHE A 129 0.09 11.85 -16.33
CA PHE A 129 0.32 10.48 -15.86
C PHE A 129 -0.35 9.41 -16.72
N ALA A 130 -1.32 9.77 -17.56
CA ALA A 130 -2.11 8.80 -18.33
C ALA A 130 -1.23 7.88 -19.20
N GLN A 131 -0.22 8.42 -19.86
CA GLN A 131 0.65 7.62 -20.73
C GLN A 131 1.47 6.59 -19.94
N GLN A 132 1.99 6.96 -18.77
CA GLN A 132 2.74 6.06 -17.90
C GLN A 132 1.83 4.96 -17.36
N ILE A 133 0.61 5.31 -16.92
CA ILE A 133 -0.41 4.34 -16.49
C ILE A 133 -0.73 3.36 -17.62
N GLN A 134 -1.07 3.84 -18.80
CA GLN A 134 -1.44 3.02 -19.97
C GLN A 134 -0.33 2.09 -20.45
N SER A 135 0.92 2.44 -20.21
CA SER A 135 2.07 1.63 -20.64
C SER A 135 2.51 0.59 -19.61
N ALA A 136 2.00 0.63 -18.37
CA ALA A 136 2.33 -0.32 -17.32
C ALA A 136 1.62 -1.67 -17.50
N LYS A 137 2.01 -2.66 -16.68
CA LYS A 137 1.30 -3.93 -16.52
C LYS A 137 0.36 -3.90 -15.32
N HIS A 138 0.80 -3.28 -14.22
CA HIS A 138 0.00 -3.05 -13.02
C HIS A 138 -0.02 -1.56 -12.66
N PHE A 139 -1.18 -1.09 -12.22
CA PHE A 139 -1.39 0.23 -11.66
C PHE A 139 -1.83 0.10 -10.20
N HIS A 140 -1.01 0.59 -9.27
CA HIS A 140 -1.30 0.63 -7.84
C HIS A 140 -1.94 1.95 -7.44
N THR A 141 -2.98 1.87 -6.63
CA THR A 141 -3.56 3.04 -5.97
C THR A 141 -4.24 2.62 -4.67
N GLU A 142 -4.69 3.60 -3.90
CA GLU A 142 -5.26 3.39 -2.58
C GLU A 142 -6.34 4.41 -2.25
N ALA A 143 -7.10 4.14 -1.18
CA ALA A 143 -7.97 5.12 -0.55
C ALA A 143 -7.52 5.30 0.91
N SER A 144 -6.83 6.41 1.20
CA SER A 144 -6.46 6.83 2.55
C SER A 144 -6.22 8.34 2.66
N GLN A 145 -5.53 8.98 1.73
CA GLN A 145 -5.09 10.37 1.84
C GLN A 145 -5.42 11.25 0.63
N LEU A 146 -5.75 10.64 -0.52
CA LEU A 146 -6.06 11.37 -1.75
C LEU A 146 -7.57 11.47 -1.97
N PRO A 147 -8.07 12.58 -2.54
CA PRO A 147 -9.45 12.67 -2.99
C PRO A 147 -9.77 11.55 -4.00
N ILE A 148 -10.97 10.98 -3.92
CA ILE A 148 -11.35 9.84 -4.77
C ILE A 148 -11.44 10.19 -6.26
N ALA A 149 -11.76 11.42 -6.61
CA ALA A 149 -11.97 11.80 -8.01
C ALA A 149 -10.72 11.59 -8.89
N PRO A 150 -9.51 12.10 -8.55
CA PRO A 150 -8.30 11.81 -9.31
C PRO A 150 -7.88 10.33 -9.22
N VAL A 151 -8.09 9.67 -8.08
CA VAL A 151 -7.82 8.23 -7.91
C VAL A 151 -8.68 7.42 -8.87
N LYS A 152 -9.99 7.65 -8.87
CA LYS A 152 -10.94 6.99 -9.77
C LYS A 152 -10.63 7.27 -11.24
N GLN A 153 -10.23 8.51 -11.57
CA GLN A 153 -9.82 8.84 -12.95
C GLN A 153 -8.58 8.03 -13.38
N ALA A 154 -7.60 7.88 -12.50
CA ALA A 154 -6.41 7.09 -12.79
C ALA A 154 -6.75 5.60 -12.95
N MET A 155 -7.63 5.07 -12.09
CA MET A 155 -8.16 3.70 -12.24
C MET A 155 -8.90 3.51 -13.56
N GLN A 156 -9.70 4.51 -14.00
CA GLN A 156 -10.39 4.46 -15.28
C GLN A 156 -9.39 4.41 -16.46
N VAL A 157 -8.35 5.25 -16.44
CA VAL A 157 -7.28 5.23 -17.46
C VAL A 157 -6.61 3.86 -17.54
N ALA A 158 -6.28 3.25 -16.38
CA ALA A 158 -5.70 1.91 -16.32
C ALA A 158 -6.66 0.84 -16.84
N HIS A 159 -7.91 0.88 -16.39
CA HIS A 159 -8.95 -0.08 -16.78
C HIS A 159 -9.20 -0.06 -18.32
N ASP A 160 -9.33 1.12 -18.91
CA ASP A 160 -9.57 1.27 -20.36
C ASP A 160 -8.37 0.77 -21.18
N ALA A 161 -7.16 0.90 -20.65
CA ALA A 161 -5.94 0.39 -21.25
C ALA A 161 -5.67 -1.11 -20.94
N LYS A 162 -6.56 -1.78 -20.18
CA LYS A 162 -6.41 -3.17 -19.74
C LYS A 162 -5.16 -3.40 -18.86
N VAL A 163 -4.71 -2.37 -18.17
CA VAL A 163 -3.70 -2.43 -17.11
C VAL A 163 -4.38 -2.91 -15.85
N ARG A 164 -3.80 -3.90 -15.17
CA ARG A 164 -4.40 -4.45 -13.94
C ARG A 164 -4.39 -3.43 -12.81
N VAL A 165 -5.57 -3.09 -12.32
CA VAL A 165 -5.75 -2.14 -11.21
C VAL A 165 -5.65 -2.87 -9.89
N ILE A 166 -4.66 -2.48 -9.07
CA ILE A 166 -4.40 -2.99 -7.73
C ILE A 166 -4.83 -1.89 -6.74
N PHE A 167 -5.91 -2.13 -6.00
CA PHE A 167 -6.50 -1.14 -5.11
C PHE A 167 -6.39 -1.53 -3.64
N ASP A 168 -5.72 -0.70 -2.86
CA ASP A 168 -5.60 -0.84 -1.41
C ASP A 168 -6.63 0.06 -0.71
N LEU A 169 -7.59 -0.53 -0.03
CA LEU A 169 -8.56 0.21 0.78
C LEU A 169 -8.09 0.21 2.24
N ASP A 170 -7.19 1.13 2.55
CA ASP A 170 -6.47 1.18 3.81
C ASP A 170 -7.25 1.83 4.97
N VAL A 171 -8.37 2.49 4.68
CA VAL A 171 -9.25 3.11 5.67
C VAL A 171 -10.69 2.68 5.50
N ALA A 172 -11.46 2.73 6.60
CA ALA A 172 -12.89 2.47 6.55
C ALA A 172 -13.63 3.54 5.73
N PRO A 173 -14.70 3.20 5.00
CA PRO A 173 -15.50 4.18 4.23
C PRO A 173 -16.01 5.37 5.06
N SER A 174 -16.38 5.15 6.32
CA SER A 174 -16.80 6.21 7.25
C SER A 174 -15.67 7.21 7.53
N PHE A 175 -14.44 6.74 7.73
CA PHE A 175 -13.26 7.60 7.89
C PHE A 175 -13.03 8.42 6.61
N PHE A 176 -13.08 7.77 5.46
CA PHE A 176 -12.85 8.39 4.16
C PHE A 176 -13.81 9.54 3.90
N ALA A 177 -15.10 9.35 4.20
CA ALA A 177 -16.12 10.38 4.11
C ALA A 177 -15.89 11.52 5.13
N ALA A 178 -15.56 11.18 6.38
CA ALA A 178 -15.28 12.17 7.43
C ALA A 178 -14.04 13.03 7.12
N ALA A 179 -13.06 12.48 6.42
CA ALA A 179 -11.87 13.20 5.96
C ALA A 179 -12.10 14.06 4.69
N ASN A 180 -13.33 14.13 4.17
CA ASN A 180 -13.72 14.85 2.95
C ASN A 180 -12.91 14.38 1.70
N LEU A 181 -12.53 13.14 1.63
CA LEU A 181 -11.80 12.55 0.49
C LEU A 181 -12.75 12.06 -0.61
N GLY A 182 -14.04 11.95 -0.30
CA GLY A 182 -15.13 11.55 -1.18
C GLY A 182 -16.29 10.92 -0.43
N THR A 183 -17.32 10.53 -1.16
CA THR A 183 -18.50 9.85 -0.61
C THR A 183 -18.31 8.33 -0.64
N GLN A 184 -19.10 7.61 0.15
CA GLN A 184 -19.15 6.14 0.09
C GLN A 184 -19.60 5.64 -1.28
N GLU A 185 -20.53 6.35 -1.94
CA GLU A 185 -20.98 6.00 -3.29
C GLU A 185 -19.85 6.12 -4.32
N GLU A 186 -19.08 7.19 -4.27
CA GLU A 186 -17.89 7.38 -5.12
C GLU A 186 -16.86 6.31 -4.89
N LEU A 187 -16.59 5.95 -3.63
CA LEU A 187 -15.68 4.86 -3.27
C LEU A 187 -16.18 3.52 -3.83
N CYS A 188 -17.47 3.18 -3.63
CA CYS A 188 -18.06 1.97 -4.21
C CYS A 188 -18.01 1.96 -5.74
N SER A 189 -18.11 3.13 -6.37
CA SER A 189 -17.96 3.24 -7.83
C SER A 189 -16.52 2.99 -8.29
N ALA A 190 -15.52 3.37 -7.47
CA ALA A 190 -14.12 3.09 -7.75
C ALA A 190 -13.80 1.58 -7.59
N LEU A 191 -14.41 0.88 -6.62
CA LEU A 191 -14.23 -0.56 -6.45
C LEU A 191 -14.56 -1.37 -7.72
N ARG A 192 -15.49 -0.91 -8.53
CA ARG A 192 -15.85 -1.57 -9.81
C ARG A 192 -14.74 -1.52 -10.86
N LEU A 193 -13.78 -0.62 -10.71
CA LEU A 193 -12.61 -0.48 -11.59
C LEU A 193 -11.42 -1.30 -11.10
N ALA A 194 -11.46 -1.83 -9.88
CA ALA A 194 -10.39 -2.62 -9.32
C ALA A 194 -10.39 -4.05 -9.88
N ASP A 195 -9.24 -4.54 -10.33
CA ASP A 195 -9.05 -5.97 -10.61
C ASP A 195 -8.71 -6.73 -9.32
N VAL A 196 -7.93 -6.10 -8.44
CA VAL A 196 -7.51 -6.65 -7.15
C VAL A 196 -7.83 -5.65 -6.05
N LEU A 197 -8.54 -6.10 -5.03
CA LEU A 197 -8.86 -5.32 -3.82
C LEU A 197 -8.20 -5.96 -2.60
N LYS A 198 -7.46 -5.15 -1.84
CA LYS A 198 -7.02 -5.49 -0.47
C LYS A 198 -7.59 -4.46 0.50
N PRO A 199 -8.67 -4.75 1.21
CA PRO A 199 -9.18 -3.87 2.24
C PRO A 199 -8.44 -4.08 3.56
N CYS A 200 -8.35 -3.05 4.40
CA CYS A 200 -8.06 -3.25 5.82
C CYS A 200 -9.27 -3.93 6.51
N LYS A 201 -9.05 -4.50 7.69
CA LYS A 201 -10.10 -5.22 8.44
C LYS A 201 -11.33 -4.34 8.73
N ALA A 202 -11.11 -3.06 9.06
CA ALA A 202 -12.19 -2.12 9.33
C ALA A 202 -13.04 -1.86 8.08
N ALA A 203 -12.39 -1.59 6.95
CA ALA A 203 -13.07 -1.38 5.67
C ALA A 203 -13.86 -2.61 5.23
N ALA A 204 -13.26 -3.79 5.34
CA ALA A 204 -13.90 -5.04 4.99
C ALA A 204 -15.18 -5.29 5.78
N ARG A 205 -15.14 -5.08 7.09
CA ARG A 205 -16.30 -5.23 7.98
C ARG A 205 -17.38 -4.18 7.73
N GLU A 206 -16.99 -2.92 7.54
CA GLU A 206 -17.94 -1.84 7.30
C GLU A 206 -18.67 -1.99 5.96
N LEU A 207 -17.98 -2.42 4.91
CA LEU A 207 -18.58 -2.65 3.58
C LEU A 207 -19.53 -3.84 3.54
N THR A 208 -19.30 -4.85 4.39
CA THR A 208 -20.05 -6.13 4.30
C THR A 208 -20.97 -6.39 5.49
N GLY A 209 -20.71 -5.77 6.64
CA GLY A 209 -21.43 -6.09 7.89
C GLY A 209 -21.11 -7.48 8.45
N GLU A 210 -20.11 -8.19 7.90
CA GLU A 210 -19.79 -9.58 8.20
C GLU A 210 -18.60 -9.73 9.14
N ALA A 211 -18.52 -10.86 9.85
CA ALA A 211 -17.40 -11.25 10.67
C ALA A 211 -16.61 -12.42 10.07
N ASP A 212 -17.25 -13.28 9.29
CA ASP A 212 -16.63 -14.41 8.62
C ASP A 212 -15.87 -13.97 7.38
N TYR A 213 -14.59 -14.28 7.33
CA TYR A 213 -13.68 -13.78 6.28
C TYR A 213 -13.99 -14.35 4.89
N GLU A 214 -14.50 -15.58 4.76
CA GLU A 214 -14.90 -16.09 3.45
C GLU A 214 -16.15 -15.38 2.93
N ARG A 215 -17.12 -15.12 3.82
CA ARG A 215 -18.31 -14.35 3.46
C ARG A 215 -17.94 -12.92 3.08
N ILE A 216 -17.04 -12.28 3.85
CA ILE A 216 -16.46 -10.97 3.51
C ILE A 216 -15.88 -11.01 2.10
N ALA A 217 -15.00 -11.98 1.80
CA ALA A 217 -14.36 -12.07 0.49
C ALA A 217 -15.38 -12.21 -0.64
N ARG A 218 -16.39 -13.07 -0.49
CA ARG A 218 -17.47 -13.27 -1.48
C ARG A 218 -18.31 -12.02 -1.69
N GLN A 219 -18.68 -11.31 -0.62
CA GLN A 219 -19.45 -10.06 -0.75
C GLN A 219 -18.65 -8.97 -1.42
N LEU A 220 -17.36 -8.83 -1.07
CA LEU A 220 -16.47 -7.84 -1.70
C LEU A 220 -16.25 -8.11 -3.20
N LEU A 221 -16.15 -9.38 -3.62
CA LEU A 221 -16.14 -9.74 -5.04
C LEU A 221 -17.41 -9.27 -5.75
N GLY A 222 -18.56 -9.32 -5.08
CA GLY A 222 -19.85 -8.81 -5.59
C GLY A 222 -19.88 -7.30 -5.82
N LEU A 223 -18.94 -6.53 -5.25
CA LEU A 223 -18.82 -5.07 -5.46
C LEU A 223 -18.03 -4.70 -6.72
N GLY A 224 -17.41 -5.68 -7.41
CA GLY A 224 -16.74 -5.47 -8.69
C GLY A 224 -15.33 -6.05 -8.85
N PRO A 225 -14.49 -6.10 -7.81
CA PRO A 225 -13.15 -6.67 -7.92
C PRO A 225 -13.16 -8.12 -8.41
N LYS A 226 -12.16 -8.49 -9.22
CA LYS A 226 -11.99 -9.89 -9.69
C LYS A 226 -11.26 -10.76 -8.67
N ILE A 227 -10.39 -10.15 -7.88
CA ILE A 227 -9.62 -10.78 -6.81
C ILE A 227 -9.76 -9.93 -5.55
N VAL A 228 -10.01 -10.58 -4.43
CA VAL A 228 -9.99 -9.99 -3.09
C VAL A 228 -8.92 -10.68 -2.26
N ALA A 229 -8.05 -9.90 -1.63
CA ALA A 229 -7.01 -10.39 -0.73
C ALA A 229 -7.24 -9.83 0.69
N LEU A 230 -7.51 -10.69 1.64
CA LEU A 230 -7.71 -10.34 3.05
C LEU A 230 -6.50 -10.75 3.87
N THR A 231 -5.85 -9.80 4.54
CA THR A 231 -4.77 -10.09 5.49
C THR A 231 -5.33 -10.37 6.88
N LEU A 232 -4.92 -11.48 7.49
CA LEU A 232 -5.43 -11.97 8.77
C LEU A 232 -4.40 -11.86 9.90
N GLY A 233 -3.28 -11.18 9.66
CA GLY A 233 -2.17 -11.05 10.62
C GLY A 233 -1.46 -12.39 10.80
N ALA A 234 -1.37 -12.88 12.04
CA ALA A 234 -0.71 -14.15 12.37
C ALA A 234 -1.40 -15.38 11.76
N ASP A 235 -2.66 -15.27 11.32
CA ASP A 235 -3.39 -16.35 10.68
C ASP A 235 -3.15 -16.42 9.16
N GLY A 236 -2.39 -15.48 8.59
CA GLY A 236 -2.01 -15.45 7.18
C GLY A 236 -2.94 -14.61 6.31
N CYS A 237 -3.44 -15.18 5.21
CA CYS A 237 -4.31 -14.48 4.28
C CYS A 237 -5.34 -15.37 3.60
N ILE A 238 -6.39 -14.74 3.08
CA ILE A 238 -7.33 -15.32 2.13
C ILE A 238 -7.17 -14.57 0.81
N ILE A 239 -7.02 -15.31 -0.31
CA ILE A 239 -7.09 -14.77 -1.66
C ILE A 239 -8.26 -15.45 -2.37
N ALA A 240 -9.21 -14.65 -2.85
CA ALA A 240 -10.45 -15.13 -3.43
C ALA A 240 -10.73 -14.55 -4.81
N SER A 241 -11.31 -15.35 -5.68
CA SER A 241 -11.99 -14.95 -6.92
C SER A 241 -13.38 -15.58 -6.97
N SER A 242 -14.13 -15.35 -8.06
CA SER A 242 -15.41 -16.03 -8.28
C SER A 242 -15.30 -17.57 -8.32
N GLU A 243 -14.13 -18.09 -8.72
CA GLU A 243 -13.90 -19.51 -8.98
C GLU A 243 -13.19 -20.23 -7.82
N LYS A 244 -12.34 -19.51 -7.07
CA LYS A 244 -11.43 -20.12 -6.10
C LYS A 244 -11.23 -19.24 -4.86
N ILE A 245 -11.10 -19.91 -3.71
CA ILE A 245 -10.64 -19.31 -2.46
C ILE A 245 -9.42 -20.11 -1.99
N ALA A 246 -8.35 -19.40 -1.68
CA ALA A 246 -7.14 -19.97 -1.08
C ALA A 246 -6.92 -19.37 0.31
N HIS A 247 -6.77 -20.24 1.31
CA HIS A 247 -6.33 -19.90 2.66
C HIS A 247 -4.85 -20.23 2.78
N VAL A 248 -4.03 -19.22 3.04
CA VAL A 248 -2.58 -19.41 3.12
C VAL A 248 -2.09 -18.96 4.50
N PRO A 249 -1.52 -19.88 5.30
CA PRO A 249 -1.06 -19.55 6.64
C PRO A 249 0.12 -18.57 6.61
N ALA A 250 0.28 -17.79 7.68
CA ALA A 250 1.43 -16.91 7.86
C ALA A 250 2.70 -17.74 8.12
N LEU A 251 3.86 -17.13 7.80
CA LEU A 251 5.16 -17.61 8.25
C LEU A 251 5.49 -17.02 9.62
N LYS A 252 6.15 -17.80 10.47
CA LYS A 252 6.48 -17.41 11.85
C LYS A 252 7.77 -16.58 11.87
N VAL A 253 7.72 -15.42 12.49
CA VAL A 253 8.87 -14.53 12.70
C VAL A 253 8.81 -13.93 14.10
N GLU A 254 9.93 -13.43 14.57
CA GLU A 254 9.98 -12.56 15.75
C GLU A 254 9.54 -11.15 15.32
N VAL A 255 8.41 -10.72 15.87
CA VAL A 255 7.80 -9.43 15.49
C VAL A 255 8.44 -8.30 16.26
N VAL A 256 8.97 -7.31 15.53
CA VAL A 256 9.53 -6.06 16.05
C VAL A 256 8.56 -4.90 15.85
N ASP A 257 8.04 -4.74 14.62
CA ASP A 257 7.09 -3.69 14.25
C ASP A 257 6.17 -4.18 13.12
N THR A 258 4.87 -4.01 13.26
CA THR A 258 3.90 -4.44 12.23
C THR A 258 3.56 -3.37 11.20
N THR A 259 4.14 -2.18 11.33
CA THR A 259 3.92 -1.06 10.41
C THR A 259 4.43 -1.41 9.01
N GLY A 260 3.61 -1.20 8.00
CA GLY A 260 3.95 -1.54 6.60
C GLY A 260 3.79 -3.02 6.20
N ALA A 261 3.41 -3.91 7.13
CA ALA A 261 3.21 -5.33 6.80
C ALA A 261 2.13 -5.53 5.71
N GLY A 262 1.04 -4.74 5.77
CA GLY A 262 0.00 -4.73 4.74
C GLY A 262 0.51 -4.26 3.38
N ASP A 263 1.40 -3.28 3.38
CA ASP A 263 2.04 -2.73 2.19
C ASP A 263 3.00 -3.75 1.57
N ALA A 264 3.82 -4.39 2.40
CA ALA A 264 4.72 -5.46 1.98
C ALA A 264 3.95 -6.66 1.40
N PHE A 265 2.83 -7.04 2.03
CA PHE A 265 1.91 -8.04 1.50
C PHE A 265 1.39 -7.66 0.13
N MET A 266 0.89 -6.41 -0.04
CA MET A 266 0.34 -5.93 -1.32
C MET A 266 1.40 -5.92 -2.43
N GLY A 267 2.63 -5.50 -2.12
CA GLY A 267 3.75 -5.57 -3.07
C GLY A 267 4.07 -7.00 -3.48
N GLY A 268 4.12 -7.94 -2.51
CA GLY A 268 4.32 -9.36 -2.75
C GLY A 268 3.20 -10.00 -3.56
N LEU A 269 1.94 -9.66 -3.25
CA LEU A 269 0.74 -10.07 -3.99
C LEU A 269 0.82 -9.64 -5.46
N SER A 270 1.10 -8.34 -5.69
CA SER A 270 1.24 -7.78 -7.04
C SER A 270 2.35 -8.46 -7.83
N TYR A 271 3.51 -8.69 -7.20
CA TYR A 271 4.62 -9.40 -7.81
C TYR A 271 4.22 -10.82 -8.22
N GLY A 272 3.60 -11.60 -7.33
CA GLY A 272 3.17 -12.97 -7.64
C GLY A 272 2.14 -13.04 -8.76
N LEU A 273 1.18 -12.10 -8.78
CA LEU A 273 0.20 -11.97 -9.88
C LEU A 273 0.87 -11.59 -11.21
N LEU A 274 1.92 -10.78 -11.18
CA LEU A 274 2.71 -10.42 -12.36
C LEU A 274 3.46 -11.62 -12.96
N GLN A 275 3.89 -12.57 -12.09
CA GLN A 275 4.51 -13.83 -12.49
C GLN A 275 3.50 -14.88 -12.98
N GLY A 276 2.18 -14.60 -12.88
CA GLY A 276 1.13 -15.54 -13.26
C GLY A 276 0.97 -16.74 -12.32
N TRP A 277 1.37 -16.60 -11.04
CA TRP A 277 1.28 -17.68 -10.07
C TRP A 277 -0.17 -17.93 -9.61
N ASP A 278 -0.44 -19.15 -9.15
CA ASP A 278 -1.70 -19.48 -8.47
C ASP A 278 -1.82 -18.79 -7.09
N PHE A 279 -3.03 -18.79 -6.51
CA PHE A 279 -3.30 -18.05 -5.29
C PHE A 279 -2.53 -18.56 -4.06
N GLU A 280 -2.26 -19.86 -3.98
CA GLU A 280 -1.48 -20.46 -2.90
C GLU A 280 -0.04 -19.94 -2.93
N ARG A 281 0.53 -19.89 -4.11
CA ARG A 281 1.89 -19.40 -4.36
C ARG A 281 1.99 -17.90 -4.12
N VAL A 282 1.03 -17.15 -4.65
CA VAL A 282 0.91 -15.70 -4.43
C VAL A 282 0.78 -15.40 -2.94
N GLY A 283 -0.12 -16.09 -2.23
CA GLY A 283 -0.37 -15.88 -0.81
C GLY A 283 0.84 -16.22 0.07
N LEU A 284 1.52 -17.33 -0.21
CA LEU A 284 2.73 -17.72 0.52
C LEU A 284 3.84 -16.69 0.35
N PHE A 285 4.04 -16.19 -0.87
CA PHE A 285 5.05 -15.18 -1.16
C PHE A 285 4.71 -13.81 -0.52
N ALA A 286 3.47 -13.39 -0.63
CA ALA A 286 2.98 -12.14 -0.02
C ALA A 286 3.05 -12.18 1.52
N ASN A 287 2.68 -13.31 2.14
CA ASN A 287 2.84 -13.53 3.58
C ASN A 287 4.32 -13.49 4.00
N ALA A 288 5.24 -14.02 3.20
CA ALA A 288 6.67 -13.96 3.48
C ALA A 288 7.21 -12.53 3.43
N CYS A 289 6.77 -11.72 2.45
CA CYS A 289 7.10 -10.29 2.39
C CYS A 289 6.61 -9.56 3.65
N ALA A 290 5.36 -9.77 4.03
CA ALA A 290 4.77 -9.18 5.23
C ALA A 290 5.49 -9.62 6.52
N ALA A 291 5.79 -10.90 6.66
CA ALA A 291 6.51 -11.45 7.80
C ALA A 291 7.90 -10.82 7.97
N LEU A 292 8.68 -10.70 6.89
CA LEU A 292 9.99 -10.06 6.90
C LEU A 292 9.91 -8.56 7.22
N CYS A 293 8.91 -7.86 6.72
CA CYS A 293 8.65 -6.47 7.11
C CYS A 293 8.49 -6.35 8.62
N CYS A 294 7.74 -7.26 9.24
CA CYS A 294 7.52 -7.26 10.69
C CYS A 294 8.78 -7.51 11.54
N THR A 295 9.88 -7.98 10.98
CA THR A 295 11.15 -8.21 11.73
C THR A 295 12.00 -6.95 11.91
N ARG A 296 11.60 -5.81 11.38
CA ARG A 296 12.38 -4.56 11.35
C ARG A 296 11.48 -3.39 11.71
N VAL A 297 12.09 -2.30 12.20
CA VAL A 297 11.37 -1.06 12.50
C VAL A 297 11.10 -0.27 11.22
N GLY A 298 9.90 0.30 11.10
CA GLY A 298 9.51 1.26 10.08
C GLY A 298 8.71 0.68 8.91
N ALA A 299 7.80 1.50 8.41
CA ALA A 299 6.83 1.12 7.39
C ALA A 299 7.43 0.70 6.02
N ARG A 300 8.68 1.08 5.74
CA ARG A 300 9.40 0.74 4.50
C ARG A 300 10.48 -0.32 4.71
N ALA A 301 10.34 -1.18 5.71
CA ALA A 301 11.25 -2.29 5.99
C ALA A 301 11.07 -3.46 4.98
N MET A 302 10.95 -3.13 3.71
CA MET A 302 10.63 -4.06 2.62
C MET A 302 11.76 -5.06 2.36
N ALA A 303 11.41 -6.32 2.14
CA ALA A 303 12.35 -7.40 1.93
C ALA A 303 12.82 -7.50 0.47
N LYS A 304 14.06 -7.93 0.27
CA LYS A 304 14.56 -8.32 -1.04
C LYS A 304 14.10 -9.73 -1.39
N ARG A 305 14.07 -10.03 -2.69
CA ARG A 305 13.62 -11.34 -3.20
C ARG A 305 14.35 -12.51 -2.55
N ASP A 306 15.68 -12.40 -2.37
CA ASP A 306 16.49 -13.48 -1.79
C ASP A 306 16.11 -13.76 -0.34
N GLU A 307 15.82 -12.73 0.46
CA GLU A 307 15.36 -12.85 1.85
C GLU A 307 14.00 -13.57 1.90
N VAL A 308 13.06 -13.18 1.00
CA VAL A 308 11.74 -13.80 0.89
C VAL A 308 11.87 -15.28 0.55
N MET A 309 12.70 -15.61 -0.45
CA MET A 309 12.93 -17.00 -0.86
C MET A 309 13.60 -17.83 0.22
N ALA A 310 14.53 -17.23 0.99
CA ALA A 310 15.18 -17.91 2.11
C ALA A 310 14.19 -18.24 3.23
N LEU A 311 13.31 -17.31 3.59
CA LEU A 311 12.27 -17.54 4.61
C LEU A 311 11.31 -18.63 4.17
N ILE A 312 10.81 -18.59 2.93
CA ILE A 312 9.93 -19.62 2.37
C ILE A 312 10.60 -20.99 2.41
N LYS A 313 11.83 -21.08 1.94
CA LYS A 313 12.59 -22.36 1.94
C LYS A 313 12.76 -22.94 3.35
N ALA A 314 12.92 -22.09 4.36
CA ALA A 314 13.10 -22.51 5.74
C ALA A 314 11.80 -23.00 6.40
N GLN A 315 10.64 -22.48 6.00
CA GLN A 315 9.38 -22.70 6.73
C GLN A 315 8.22 -23.26 5.90
N ALA A 316 8.35 -23.32 4.57
CA ALA A 316 7.27 -23.83 3.73
C ALA A 316 6.94 -25.30 4.09
N PRO A 317 5.66 -25.63 4.29
CA PRO A 317 5.26 -26.99 4.59
C PRO A 317 5.64 -27.94 3.44
N LYS A 318 5.79 -29.24 3.75
CA LYS A 318 6.02 -30.26 2.73
C LYS A 318 4.86 -30.25 1.73
N GLY A 319 5.18 -30.09 0.44
CA GLY A 319 4.18 -29.97 -0.63
C GLY A 319 3.77 -28.51 -0.94
N ALA A 320 4.40 -27.53 -0.30
CA ALA A 320 4.21 -26.12 -0.69
C ALA A 320 4.62 -25.87 -2.15
N PRO A 321 4.02 -24.85 -2.81
CA PRO A 321 4.35 -24.48 -4.17
C PRO A 321 5.87 -24.19 -4.31
N THR A 322 6.47 -24.66 -5.41
CA THR A 322 7.86 -24.32 -5.77
C THR A 322 7.90 -22.99 -6.55
N PHE A 323 8.99 -22.21 -6.42
CA PHE A 323 9.18 -20.89 -7.02
C PHE A 323 10.26 -20.91 -8.12
#